data_95533cf907b4c2174d92ffc5d0e15e4d
#
_entry.id   95533cf907b4c2174d92ffc5d0e15e4d
#
_cell.length_a   1.000
_cell.length_b   1.000
_cell.length_c   1.000
_cell.angle_alpha   90.00
_cell.angle_beta   90.00
_cell.angle_gamma   90.00
#
_symmetry.space_group_name_H-M   'P 1'
#
loop_
_entity.id
_entity.type
_entity.pdbx_description
1 polymer ?
#
loop_
_entity_poly.entity_id
_entity_poly.type
_entity_poly.pdbx_seq_one_letter_code
_entity_poly.pdbx_strand_id
1 'polypeptide(L)'
;MPAQSLLQAIAVGDRILLDTSVLIAYLDGDEASHPVARYVVDDLVASGRNPGVVSMVSVMEILIRPMRMTPEGHHTVLGFLRSQPYLDLVPIDIQVAQDAAHLRAMQRFSAPDALVVGTGLATQVRHLVTNDLAWQSKLADMTARISVVRLADHLPFPART
;
A
#
# COMPACT_ATOMS: atom_id res chain seq x y z
N MET A 1 -13.72 17.29 7.45
CA MET A 1 -12.66 16.73 8.31
C MET A 1 -11.82 15.78 7.47
N PRO A 2 -10.50 15.87 7.50
CA PRO A 2 -9.62 15.00 6.68
C PRO A 2 -9.82 13.50 6.91
N ALA A 3 -10.03 13.08 8.16
CA ALA A 3 -10.36 11.69 8.46
C ALA A 3 -11.69 11.25 7.82
N GLN A 4 -12.68 12.14 7.75
CA GLN A 4 -13.95 11.85 7.08
C GLN A 4 -13.77 11.68 5.58
N SER A 5 -12.93 12.47 4.92
CA SER A 5 -12.67 12.31 3.48
C SER A 5 -12.03 10.97 3.17
N LEU A 6 -11.10 10.50 4.02
CA LEU A 6 -10.48 9.18 3.88
C LEU A 6 -11.51 8.05 4.11
N LEU A 7 -12.36 8.19 5.14
CA LEU A 7 -13.42 7.22 5.43
C LEU A 7 -14.51 7.17 4.36
N GLN A 8 -14.76 8.28 3.66
CA GLN A 8 -15.63 8.32 2.49
C GLN A 8 -14.99 7.67 1.26
N ALA A 9 -13.67 7.82 1.09
CA ALA A 9 -12.95 7.22 -0.02
C ALA A 9 -12.81 5.69 0.13
N ILE A 10 -12.70 5.18 1.37
CA ILE A 10 -12.49 3.76 1.65
C ILE A 10 -13.67 3.24 2.50
N ALA A 11 -14.58 2.51 1.87
CA ALA A 11 -15.72 1.94 2.56
C ALA A 11 -15.32 0.83 3.53
N VAL A 12 -16.13 0.61 4.56
CA VAL A 12 -15.90 -0.47 5.53
C VAL A 12 -15.90 -1.82 4.82
N GLY A 13 -14.91 -2.65 5.13
CA GLY A 13 -14.76 -3.98 4.56
C GLY A 13 -14.00 -4.01 3.23
N ASP A 14 -13.79 -2.87 2.57
CA ASP A 14 -12.95 -2.83 1.38
C ASP A 14 -11.52 -3.21 1.71
N ARG A 15 -10.97 -4.18 0.96
CA ARG A 15 -9.58 -4.56 1.07
C ARG A 15 -8.71 -3.53 0.37
N ILE A 16 -7.59 -3.18 1.00
CA ILE A 16 -6.68 -2.14 0.50
C ILE A 16 -5.28 -2.69 0.27
N LEU A 17 -4.67 -2.29 -0.85
CA LEU A 17 -3.27 -2.56 -1.17
C LEU A 17 -2.43 -1.37 -0.72
N LEU A 18 -1.45 -1.61 0.16
CA LEU A 18 -0.52 -0.58 0.61
C LEU A 18 0.71 -0.57 -0.28
N ASP A 19 0.94 0.55 -0.97
CA ASP A 19 2.17 0.79 -1.72
C ASP A 19 3.35 1.03 -0.77
N THR A 20 4.56 0.82 -1.25
CA THR A 20 5.81 1.05 -0.51
C THR A 20 5.86 2.45 0.11
N SER A 21 5.40 3.47 -0.60
CA SER A 21 5.38 4.85 -0.13
C SER A 21 4.55 5.07 1.14
N VAL A 22 3.48 4.30 1.34
CA VAL A 22 2.66 4.35 2.57
C VAL A 22 3.43 3.77 3.75
N LEU A 23 4.11 2.65 3.54
CA LEU A 23 4.92 2.01 4.57
C LEU A 23 6.11 2.89 4.98
N ILE A 24 6.75 3.55 4.01
CA ILE A 24 7.80 4.52 4.27
C ILE A 24 7.26 5.69 5.09
N ALA A 25 6.13 6.29 4.69
CA ALA A 25 5.52 7.39 5.41
C ALA A 25 5.07 6.98 6.83
N TYR A 26 4.67 5.74 7.03
CA TYR A 26 4.35 5.21 8.36
C TYR A 26 5.58 5.12 9.26
N LEU A 27 6.71 4.65 8.72
CA LEU A 27 7.94 4.43 9.49
C LEU A 27 8.77 5.71 9.66
N ASP A 28 8.63 6.69 8.78
CA ASP A 28 9.36 7.95 8.82
C ASP A 28 8.46 9.07 9.37
N GLY A 29 8.68 9.42 10.64
CA GLY A 29 7.91 10.45 11.33
C GLY A 29 8.07 11.86 10.76
N ASP A 30 9.08 12.11 9.94
CA ASP A 30 9.35 13.41 9.32
C ASP A 30 8.59 13.60 8.00
N GLU A 31 7.99 12.53 7.46
CA GLU A 31 7.16 12.62 6.27
C GLU A 31 5.86 13.40 6.54
N ALA A 32 5.53 14.35 5.65
CA ALA A 32 4.32 15.17 5.78
C ALA A 32 3.04 14.33 5.83
N SER A 33 3.02 13.19 5.14
CA SER A 33 1.89 12.25 5.10
C SER A 33 1.91 11.22 6.24
N HIS A 34 2.89 11.26 7.14
CA HIS A 34 3.00 10.34 8.28
C HIS A 34 1.70 10.21 9.10
N PRO A 35 1.00 11.31 9.49
CA PRO A 35 -0.24 11.19 10.26
C PRO A 35 -1.35 10.42 9.52
N VAL A 36 -1.45 10.61 8.19
CA VAL A 36 -2.42 9.87 7.36
C VAL A 36 -2.01 8.42 7.24
N ALA A 37 -0.73 8.13 6.99
CA ALA A 37 -0.21 6.77 6.91
C ALA A 37 -0.44 6.00 8.21
N ARG A 38 -0.21 6.64 9.36
CA ARG A 38 -0.54 6.06 10.67
C ARG A 38 -2.01 5.73 10.82
N TYR A 39 -2.88 6.63 10.41
CA TYR A 39 -4.32 6.38 10.47
C TYR A 39 -4.71 5.17 9.59
N VAL A 40 -4.16 5.08 8.38
CA VAL A 40 -4.41 3.93 7.49
C VAL A 40 -3.95 2.62 8.14
N VAL A 41 -2.73 2.57 8.65
CA VAL A 41 -2.16 1.33 9.21
C VAL A 41 -2.80 0.98 10.56
N ASP A 42 -2.88 1.93 11.48
CA ASP A 42 -3.31 1.67 12.85
C ASP A 42 -4.84 1.60 13.00
N ASP A 43 -5.56 2.51 12.33
CA ASP A 43 -7.01 2.64 12.52
C ASP A 43 -7.84 1.89 11.47
N LEU A 44 -7.37 1.81 10.22
CA LEU A 44 -8.11 1.10 9.19
C LEU A 44 -7.70 -0.37 9.11
N VAL A 45 -6.39 -0.66 9.03
CA VAL A 45 -5.90 -2.04 8.87
C VAL A 45 -5.87 -2.78 10.19
N ALA A 46 -5.12 -2.30 11.18
CA ALA A 46 -4.91 -3.03 12.44
C ALA A 46 -6.20 -3.23 13.25
N SER A 47 -7.20 -2.38 13.08
CA SER A 47 -8.54 -2.58 13.67
C SER A 47 -9.38 -3.64 12.95
N GLY A 48 -8.98 -4.08 11.76
CA GLY A 48 -9.76 -4.97 10.90
C GLY A 48 -10.88 -4.29 10.11
N ARG A 49 -10.99 -2.97 10.18
CA ARG A 49 -11.99 -2.23 9.39
C ARG A 49 -11.78 -2.43 7.89
N ASN A 50 -10.52 -2.35 7.47
CA ASN A 50 -10.11 -2.54 6.08
C ASN A 50 -8.90 -3.47 6.03
N PRO A 51 -9.08 -4.76 5.71
CA PRO A 51 -7.96 -5.68 5.60
C PRO A 51 -6.92 -5.18 4.58
N GLY A 52 -5.66 -5.20 4.98
CA GLY A 52 -4.55 -4.70 4.18
C GLY A 52 -3.78 -5.81 3.46
N VAL A 53 -3.23 -5.48 2.31
CA VAL A 53 -2.38 -6.34 1.50
C VAL A 53 -1.10 -5.58 1.16
N VAL A 54 0.03 -6.25 1.25
CA VAL A 54 1.34 -5.75 0.80
C VAL A 54 1.93 -6.76 -0.18
N SER A 55 2.34 -6.29 -1.36
CA SER A 55 3.08 -7.10 -2.32
C SER A 55 4.49 -7.41 -1.83
N MET A 56 5.02 -8.59 -2.16
CA MET A 56 6.43 -8.90 -1.90
C MET A 56 7.41 -7.97 -2.63
N VAL A 57 7.00 -7.33 -3.71
CA VAL A 57 7.78 -6.23 -4.32
C VAL A 57 7.96 -5.09 -3.33
N SER A 58 6.88 -4.66 -2.69
CA SER A 58 6.93 -3.58 -1.69
C SER A 58 7.70 -4.00 -0.44
N VAL A 59 7.61 -5.26 -0.02
CA VAL A 59 8.46 -5.81 1.06
C VAL A 59 9.93 -5.71 0.69
N MET A 60 10.31 -6.12 -0.52
CA MET A 60 11.68 -5.98 -1.01
C MET A 60 12.14 -4.52 -0.97
N GLU A 61 11.35 -3.61 -1.52
CA GLU A 61 11.71 -2.20 -1.62
C GLU A 61 11.93 -1.54 -0.24
N ILE A 62 11.06 -1.82 0.72
CA ILE A 62 11.17 -1.24 2.06
C ILE A 62 12.37 -1.77 2.86
N LEU A 63 12.88 -2.94 2.52
CA LEU A 63 14.05 -3.55 3.17
C LEU A 63 15.39 -3.02 2.67
N ILE A 64 15.43 -2.38 1.51
CA ILE A 64 16.69 -1.93 0.88
C ILE A 64 17.45 -0.97 1.80
N ARG A 65 16.80 0.09 2.27
CA ARG A 65 17.45 1.11 3.12
C ARG A 65 17.93 0.54 4.47
N PRO A 66 17.10 -0.18 5.24
CA PRO A 66 17.56 -0.81 6.48
C PRO A 66 18.74 -1.75 6.28
N MET A 67 18.75 -2.55 5.21
CA MET A 67 19.86 -3.47 4.91
C MET A 67 21.16 -2.75 4.57
N ARG A 68 21.07 -1.57 3.93
CA ARG A 68 22.25 -0.75 3.63
C ARG A 68 22.84 -0.09 4.87
N MET A 69 22.02 0.17 5.89
CA MET A 69 22.48 0.84 7.12
C MET A 69 23.17 -0.13 8.08
N THR A 70 22.59 -1.30 8.31
CA THR A 70 23.16 -2.35 9.17
C THR A 70 22.80 -3.73 8.64
N PRO A 71 23.65 -4.77 8.85
CA PRO A 71 23.32 -6.13 8.40
C PRO A 71 21.99 -6.66 8.93
N GLU A 72 21.60 -6.29 10.15
CA GLU A 72 20.40 -6.77 10.84
C GLU A 72 19.23 -5.78 10.78
N GLY A 73 19.39 -4.60 10.17
CA GLY A 73 18.39 -3.53 10.16
C GLY A 73 17.02 -3.95 9.61
N HIS A 74 17.01 -4.90 8.68
CA HIS A 74 15.78 -5.43 8.10
C HIS A 74 14.92 -6.24 9.09
N HIS A 75 15.48 -6.79 10.16
CA HIS A 75 14.72 -7.60 11.13
C HIS A 75 13.64 -6.80 11.82
N THR A 76 13.90 -5.54 12.16
CA THR A 76 12.90 -4.66 12.79
C THR A 76 11.73 -4.39 11.86
N VAL A 77 12.00 -4.10 10.59
CA VAL A 77 10.96 -3.83 9.57
C VAL A 77 10.13 -5.09 9.30
N LEU A 78 10.78 -6.25 9.12
CA LEU A 78 10.07 -7.52 8.93
C LEU A 78 9.24 -7.90 10.15
N GLY A 79 9.76 -7.70 11.35
CA GLY A 79 9.04 -7.94 12.60
C GLY A 79 7.79 -7.07 12.69
N PHE A 80 7.90 -5.79 12.33
CA PHE A 80 6.76 -4.88 12.23
C PHE A 80 5.71 -5.40 11.24
N LEU A 81 6.10 -5.69 10.00
CA LEU A 81 5.18 -6.15 8.96
C LEU A 81 4.45 -7.45 9.35
N ARG A 82 5.17 -8.41 9.92
CA ARG A 82 4.62 -9.71 10.34
C ARG A 82 3.71 -9.61 11.56
N SER A 83 3.91 -8.61 12.41
CA SER A 83 3.11 -8.42 13.64
C SER A 83 1.82 -7.64 13.41
N GLN A 84 1.64 -7.00 12.24
CA GLN A 84 0.44 -6.21 11.99
C GLN A 84 -0.79 -7.09 11.83
N PRO A 85 -1.84 -6.90 12.67
CA PRO A 85 -3.11 -7.59 12.48
C PRO A 85 -3.74 -7.20 11.14
N TYR A 86 -4.41 -8.16 10.51
CA TYR A 86 -5.16 -7.94 9.26
C TYR A 86 -4.33 -7.40 8.09
N LEU A 87 -3.00 -7.56 8.12
CA LEU A 87 -2.09 -7.22 7.04
C LEU A 87 -1.51 -8.50 6.44
N ASP A 88 -1.87 -8.80 5.20
CA ASP A 88 -1.37 -9.95 4.46
C ASP A 88 -0.15 -9.56 3.63
N LEU A 89 0.97 -10.24 3.86
CA LEU A 89 2.16 -10.16 3.01
C LEU A 89 2.02 -11.21 1.92
N VAL A 90 1.69 -10.78 0.70
CA VAL A 90 1.26 -11.68 -0.37
C VAL A 90 2.43 -12.08 -1.25
N PRO A 91 2.76 -13.37 -1.34
CA PRO A 91 3.81 -13.86 -2.23
C PRO A 91 3.42 -13.69 -3.70
N ILE A 92 4.42 -13.63 -4.56
CA ILE A 92 4.24 -13.63 -6.01
C ILE A 92 4.07 -15.09 -6.45
N ASP A 93 2.83 -15.54 -6.43
CA ASP A 93 2.44 -16.86 -6.91
C ASP A 93 2.07 -16.85 -8.40
N ILE A 94 1.60 -17.99 -8.90
CA ILE A 94 1.24 -18.12 -10.32
C ILE A 94 0.08 -17.20 -10.72
N GLN A 95 -0.89 -16.96 -9.83
CA GLN A 95 -2.01 -16.07 -10.11
C GLN A 95 -1.55 -14.62 -10.21
N VAL A 96 -0.72 -14.16 -9.27
CA VAL A 96 -0.12 -12.81 -9.32
C VAL A 96 0.70 -12.66 -10.60
N ALA A 97 1.51 -13.66 -10.96
CA ALA A 97 2.32 -13.62 -12.17
C ALA A 97 1.48 -13.54 -13.45
N GLN A 98 0.36 -14.28 -13.52
CA GLN A 98 -0.57 -14.25 -14.64
C GLN A 98 -1.25 -12.87 -14.77
N ASP A 99 -1.74 -12.31 -13.67
CA ASP A 99 -2.35 -10.98 -13.66
C ASP A 99 -1.35 -9.90 -14.03
N ALA A 100 -0.12 -9.98 -13.53
CA ALA A 100 0.95 -9.07 -13.89
C ALA A 100 1.35 -9.17 -15.38
N ALA A 101 1.43 -10.39 -15.91
CA ALA A 101 1.72 -10.62 -17.32
C ALA A 101 0.65 -10.03 -18.23
N HIS A 102 -0.64 -10.20 -17.86
CA HIS A 102 -1.76 -9.60 -18.58
C HIS A 102 -1.66 -8.07 -18.59
N LEU A 103 -1.39 -7.46 -17.45
CA LEU A 103 -1.19 -6.01 -17.35
C LEU A 103 -0.06 -5.50 -18.25
N ARG A 104 1.07 -6.20 -18.30
CA ARG A 104 2.18 -5.83 -19.17
C ARG A 104 1.89 -6.02 -20.66
N ALA A 105 1.11 -7.04 -21.01
CA ALA A 105 0.72 -7.31 -22.39
C ALA A 105 -0.28 -6.28 -22.92
N MET A 106 -1.22 -5.85 -22.08
CA MET A 106 -2.32 -4.96 -22.49
C MET A 106 -2.08 -3.49 -22.16
N GLN A 107 -1.20 -3.21 -21.22
CA GLN A 107 -0.88 -1.85 -20.75
C GLN A 107 0.64 -1.71 -20.53
N ARG A 108 1.12 -0.46 -20.51
CA ARG A 108 2.56 -0.19 -20.39
C ARG A 108 3.02 -0.11 -18.93
N PHE A 109 2.87 -1.19 -18.17
CA PHE A 109 3.41 -1.27 -16.83
C PHE A 109 4.88 -1.72 -16.83
N SER A 110 5.70 -1.17 -15.92
CA SER A 110 6.99 -1.78 -15.57
C SER A 110 6.75 -3.13 -14.88
N ALA A 111 7.76 -3.99 -14.85
CA ALA A 111 7.61 -5.29 -14.18
C ALA A 111 7.27 -5.15 -12.68
N PRO A 112 7.95 -4.28 -11.88
CA PRO A 112 7.58 -4.07 -10.48
C PRO A 112 6.15 -3.57 -10.30
N ASP A 113 5.74 -2.57 -11.07
CA ASP A 113 4.38 -2.01 -10.99
C ASP A 113 3.31 -3.06 -11.35
N ALA A 114 3.55 -3.84 -12.40
CA ALA A 114 2.66 -4.92 -12.80
C ALA A 114 2.50 -5.99 -11.70
N LEU A 115 3.57 -6.32 -10.99
CA LEU A 115 3.53 -7.27 -9.87
C LEU A 115 2.77 -6.69 -8.66
N VAL A 116 2.93 -5.42 -8.38
CA VAL A 116 2.17 -4.75 -7.30
C VAL A 116 0.67 -4.74 -7.63
N VAL A 117 0.30 -4.27 -8.82
CA VAL A 117 -1.11 -4.25 -9.25
C VAL A 117 -1.68 -5.66 -9.40
N GLY A 118 -0.89 -6.59 -9.95
CA GLY A 118 -1.24 -8.01 -10.05
C GLY A 118 -1.53 -8.64 -8.70
N THR A 119 -0.76 -8.30 -7.67
CA THR A 119 -1.06 -8.70 -6.28
C THR A 119 -2.43 -8.17 -5.84
N GLY A 120 -2.72 -6.92 -6.12
CA GLY A 120 -4.02 -6.31 -5.81
C GLY A 120 -5.18 -7.01 -6.52
N LEU A 121 -5.03 -7.30 -7.81
CA LEU A 121 -6.06 -8.02 -8.59
C LEU A 121 -6.30 -9.43 -8.07
N ALA A 122 -5.23 -10.19 -7.83
CA ALA A 122 -5.31 -11.56 -7.34
C ALA A 122 -5.95 -11.66 -5.94
N THR A 123 -5.81 -10.64 -5.12
CA THR A 123 -6.37 -10.57 -3.76
C THR A 123 -7.67 -9.75 -3.67
N GLN A 124 -8.17 -9.28 -4.80
CA GLN A 124 -9.44 -8.54 -4.91
C GLN A 124 -9.48 -7.26 -4.06
N VAL A 125 -8.39 -6.51 -4.02
CA VAL A 125 -8.39 -5.19 -3.37
C VAL A 125 -9.25 -4.20 -4.14
N ARG A 126 -9.88 -3.29 -3.41
CA ARG A 126 -10.68 -2.20 -4.02
C ARG A 126 -9.88 -0.93 -4.22
N HIS A 127 -8.88 -0.69 -3.39
CA HIS A 127 -8.10 0.54 -3.40
C HIS A 127 -6.60 0.26 -3.33
N LEU A 128 -5.83 0.99 -4.13
CA LEU A 128 -4.40 1.16 -3.94
C LEU A 128 -4.18 2.44 -3.13
N VAL A 129 -3.65 2.30 -1.93
CA VAL A 129 -3.28 3.44 -1.08
C VAL A 129 -1.81 3.76 -1.32
N THR A 130 -1.53 5.01 -1.65
CA THR A 130 -0.19 5.45 -2.07
C THR A 130 0.10 6.89 -1.67
N ASN A 131 1.37 7.27 -1.67
CA ASN A 131 1.82 8.66 -1.63
C ASN A 131 2.41 9.13 -2.97
N ASP A 132 2.47 8.25 -3.96
CA ASP A 132 3.02 8.52 -5.29
C ASP A 132 1.91 8.95 -6.25
N LEU A 133 2.02 10.19 -6.77
CA LEU A 133 1.08 10.76 -7.71
C LEU A 133 1.00 9.97 -9.04
N ALA A 134 2.06 9.29 -9.44
CA ALA A 134 2.12 8.57 -10.71
C ALA A 134 1.08 7.44 -10.82
N TRP A 135 0.64 6.87 -9.70
CA TRP A 135 -0.37 5.81 -9.71
C TRP A 135 -1.73 6.23 -10.24
N GLN A 136 -2.12 7.49 -10.07
CA GLN A 136 -3.39 8.00 -10.62
C GLN A 136 -3.43 7.87 -12.15
N SER A 137 -2.34 8.24 -12.82
CA SER A 137 -2.22 8.10 -14.27
C SER A 137 -2.08 6.63 -14.69
N LYS A 138 -1.28 5.85 -13.98
CA LYS A 138 -1.04 4.43 -14.29
C LYS A 138 -2.33 3.60 -14.24
N LEU A 139 -3.23 3.89 -13.31
CA LEU A 139 -4.48 3.14 -13.09
C LEU A 139 -5.72 3.85 -13.61
N ALA A 140 -5.58 4.91 -14.41
CA ALA A 140 -6.71 5.69 -14.93
C ALA A 140 -7.76 4.84 -15.65
N ASP A 141 -7.33 3.84 -16.42
CA ASP A 141 -8.22 2.94 -17.17
C ASP A 141 -8.75 1.76 -16.35
N MET A 142 -8.37 1.64 -15.08
CA MET A 142 -8.71 0.53 -14.19
C MET A 142 -9.53 0.94 -12.98
N THR A 143 -10.01 2.17 -12.92
CA THR A 143 -10.69 2.75 -11.74
C THR A 143 -11.94 1.97 -11.30
N ALA A 144 -12.60 1.27 -12.23
CA ALA A 144 -13.72 0.39 -11.90
C ALA A 144 -13.31 -0.85 -11.09
N ARG A 145 -12.05 -1.27 -11.17
CA ARG A 145 -11.52 -2.44 -10.46
C ARG A 145 -10.70 -2.05 -9.23
N ILE A 146 -9.77 -1.12 -9.39
CA ILE A 146 -8.90 -0.60 -8.32
C ILE A 146 -8.91 0.93 -8.41
N SER A 147 -9.36 1.59 -7.35
CA SER A 147 -9.24 3.04 -7.22
C SER A 147 -7.96 3.43 -6.49
N VAL A 148 -7.41 4.59 -6.81
CA VAL A 148 -6.22 5.13 -6.16
C VAL A 148 -6.63 6.08 -5.05
N VAL A 149 -6.13 5.86 -3.84
CA VAL A 149 -6.31 6.75 -2.69
C VAL A 149 -4.93 7.28 -2.32
N ARG A 150 -4.71 8.57 -2.56
CA ARG A 150 -3.44 9.23 -2.29
C ARG A 150 -3.44 9.90 -0.92
N LEU A 151 -2.44 9.60 -0.09
CA LEU A 151 -2.35 10.15 1.28
C LEU A 151 -2.36 11.68 1.30
N ALA A 152 -1.64 12.32 0.37
CA ALA A 152 -1.53 13.78 0.32
C ALA A 152 -2.87 14.50 0.07
N ASP A 153 -3.84 13.83 -0.55
CA ASP A 153 -5.17 14.40 -0.81
C ASP A 153 -6.01 14.53 0.47
N HIS A 154 -5.54 13.94 1.56
CA HIS A 154 -6.21 13.95 2.88
C HIS A 154 -5.46 14.82 3.91
N LEU A 155 -4.53 15.66 3.47
CA LEU A 155 -3.84 16.63 4.31
C LEU A 155 -4.62 17.97 4.34
N PRO A 156 -4.52 18.78 5.42
CA PRO A 156 -3.84 18.47 6.68
C PRO A 156 -4.61 17.44 7.50
N PHE A 157 -3.90 16.55 8.17
CA PHE A 157 -4.49 15.50 9.01
C PHE A 157 -4.11 15.75 10.47
N PRO A 158 -5.07 15.72 11.42
CA PRO A 158 -4.76 16.00 12.81
C PRO A 158 -3.74 14.99 13.36
N ALA A 159 -2.70 15.52 14.00
CA ALA A 159 -1.79 14.68 14.76
C ALA A 159 -2.56 14.05 15.95
N ARG A 160 -2.30 12.79 16.24
CA ARG A 160 -2.76 12.19 17.49
C ARG A 160 -2.06 12.89 18.66
N THR A 161 -2.83 13.44 19.55
CA THR A 161 -2.37 13.89 20.87
C THR A 161 -2.03 12.70 21.77
#